data_d6529d04b1ddea67791213daae90e9d2
#
_entry.id   d6529d04b1ddea67791213daae90e9d2
#
_cell.length_a   1.000
_cell.length_b   1.000
_cell.length_c   1.000
_cell.angle_alpha   90.00
_cell.angle_beta   90.00
_cell.angle_gamma   90.00
#
_symmetry.space_group_name_H-M   'P 1'
#
loop_
_entity.id
_entity.type
_entity.pdbx_description
1 polymer ?
#
loop_
_entity_poly.entity_id
_entity_poly.type
_entity_poly.pdbx_seq_one_letter_code
_entity_poly.pdbx_strand_id
1 'polypeptide(L)'
;MWNLLKSELLKLRRCQILLVGLVALALCPLVQYGSQLIVEAEYRNPNYDFSALFENVVWGNTQIFLPISLVMIGGWLIDRESTHDTLKNIMTIPVSMPKMLGAKLLLVGMLAVLLGLYSVGITLITGLTVGLSGLTAEVFFHGGTQIVLAALTTYLVCMPLILIFGQIRGAYLGGSILAFFLGYSMLFFKSGILASIYPFSAALILVGFDMSEYAGTTTSSTPLLAVIGVGIMVLW
;
A
#
# COMPACT_ATOMS: atom_id res chain seq x y z
N MET A 1 -18.94 7.01 16.48
CA MET A 1 -17.85 6.39 15.70
C MET A 1 -17.98 4.89 15.59
N TRP A 2 -18.03 4.13 16.68
CA TRP A 2 -18.08 2.66 16.65
C TRP A 2 -19.26 2.06 15.85
N ASN A 3 -20.48 2.57 16.02
CA ASN A 3 -21.64 2.11 15.26
C ASN A 3 -21.54 2.39 13.75
N LEU A 4 -20.94 3.53 13.37
CA LEU A 4 -20.63 3.84 11.97
C LEU A 4 -19.63 2.86 11.38
N LEU A 5 -18.55 2.59 12.10
CA LEU A 5 -17.51 1.64 11.68
C LEU A 5 -18.07 0.23 11.51
N LYS A 6 -18.91 -0.23 12.46
CA LYS A 6 -19.59 -1.52 12.40
C LYS A 6 -20.53 -1.63 11.19
N SER A 7 -21.27 -0.56 10.87
CA SER A 7 -22.13 -0.53 9.69
C SER A 7 -21.34 -0.61 8.39
N GLU A 8 -20.21 0.09 8.30
CA GLU A 8 -19.34 0.07 7.13
C GLU A 8 -18.65 -1.31 6.95
N LEU A 9 -18.21 -1.95 8.04
CA LEU A 9 -17.68 -3.32 8.02
C LEU A 9 -18.72 -4.34 7.50
N LEU A 10 -19.97 -4.23 7.94
CA LEU A 10 -21.05 -5.11 7.46
C LEU A 10 -21.30 -4.92 5.96
N LYS A 11 -21.18 -3.69 5.45
CA LYS A 11 -21.32 -3.40 4.03
C LYS A 11 -20.18 -4.00 3.18
N LEU A 12 -18.97 -4.15 3.75
CA LEU A 12 -17.81 -4.75 3.07
C LEU A 12 -17.99 -6.26 2.81
N ARG A 13 -18.70 -6.98 3.66
CA ARG A 13 -18.84 -8.45 3.58
C ARG A 13 -19.39 -8.96 2.23
N ARG A 14 -20.03 -8.09 1.45
CA ARG A 14 -20.62 -8.44 0.12
C ARG A 14 -19.89 -7.77 -1.04
N CYS A 15 -18.71 -7.18 -0.81
CA CYS A 15 -18.04 -6.36 -1.81
C CYS A 15 -16.95 -7.16 -2.51
N GLN A 16 -17.10 -7.33 -3.81
CA GLN A 16 -16.10 -7.98 -4.66
C GLN A 16 -14.83 -7.14 -4.85
N ILE A 17 -14.87 -5.84 -4.57
CA ILE A 17 -13.71 -4.95 -4.74
C ILE A 17 -12.52 -5.36 -3.86
N LEU A 18 -12.76 -5.98 -2.70
CA LEU A 18 -11.72 -6.51 -1.83
C LEU A 18 -10.92 -7.64 -2.52
N LEU A 19 -11.58 -8.43 -3.37
CA LEU A 19 -10.90 -9.50 -4.12
C LEU A 19 -9.82 -8.94 -5.04
N VAL A 20 -10.02 -7.73 -5.59
CA VAL A 20 -9.02 -7.08 -6.44
C VAL A 20 -7.75 -6.79 -5.65
N GLY A 21 -7.89 -6.25 -4.44
CA GLY A 21 -6.74 -6.01 -3.55
C GLY A 21 -6.04 -7.31 -3.14
N LEU A 22 -6.81 -8.36 -2.79
CA LEU A 22 -6.25 -9.66 -2.42
C LEU A 22 -5.50 -10.31 -3.59
N VAL A 23 -6.07 -10.29 -4.80
CA VAL A 23 -5.41 -10.83 -6.00
C VAL A 23 -4.17 -10.01 -6.35
N ALA A 24 -4.25 -8.69 -6.30
CA ALA A 24 -3.10 -7.82 -6.58
C ALA A 24 -1.93 -8.11 -5.64
N LEU A 25 -2.19 -8.20 -4.33
CA LEU A 25 -1.14 -8.49 -3.35
C LEU A 25 -0.63 -9.94 -3.42
N ALA A 26 -1.46 -10.90 -3.84
CA ALA A 26 -1.01 -12.26 -4.10
C ALA A 26 -0.07 -12.35 -5.31
N LEU A 27 -0.31 -11.51 -6.32
CA LEU A 27 0.56 -11.45 -7.50
C LEU A 27 1.94 -10.84 -7.18
N CYS A 28 2.07 -9.98 -6.15
CA CYS A 28 3.32 -9.32 -5.83
C CYS A 28 4.50 -10.30 -5.62
N PRO A 29 4.47 -11.23 -4.65
CA PRO A 29 5.59 -12.15 -4.45
C PRO A 29 5.82 -13.08 -5.65
N LEU A 30 4.78 -13.43 -6.40
CA LEU A 30 4.91 -14.24 -7.62
C LEU A 30 5.64 -13.48 -8.72
N VAL A 31 5.31 -12.21 -8.93
CA VAL A 31 5.99 -11.34 -9.92
C VAL A 31 7.43 -11.08 -9.50
N GLN A 32 7.67 -10.81 -8.21
CA GLN A 32 9.01 -10.56 -7.70
C GLN A 32 9.92 -11.78 -7.84
N TYR A 33 9.44 -12.97 -7.50
CA TYR A 33 10.18 -14.20 -7.73
C TYR A 33 10.32 -14.51 -9.23
N GLY A 34 9.24 -14.34 -10.00
CA GLY A 34 9.24 -14.56 -11.44
C GLY A 34 10.25 -13.67 -12.18
N SER A 35 10.44 -12.43 -11.73
CA SER A 35 11.44 -11.53 -12.29
C SER A 35 12.86 -12.09 -12.15
N GLN A 36 13.16 -12.76 -11.04
CA GLN A 36 14.47 -13.42 -10.83
C GLN A 36 14.70 -14.58 -11.79
N LEU A 37 13.64 -15.27 -12.23
CA LEU A 37 13.76 -16.38 -13.20
C LEU A 37 13.99 -15.89 -14.63
N ILE A 38 13.47 -14.72 -14.99
CA ILE A 38 13.53 -14.14 -16.33
C ILE A 38 14.86 -13.40 -16.56
N VAL A 39 15.46 -12.86 -15.51
CA VAL A 39 16.75 -12.17 -15.59
C VAL A 39 17.84 -13.15 -16.05
N GLU A 40 18.73 -12.70 -16.97
CA GLU A 40 19.88 -13.46 -17.43
C GLU A 40 20.72 -13.97 -16.26
N ALA A 41 21.31 -15.16 -16.42
CA ALA A 41 22.03 -15.83 -15.34
C ALA A 41 23.17 -14.98 -14.72
N GLU A 42 23.75 -14.08 -15.51
CA GLU A 42 24.82 -13.16 -15.09
C GLU A 42 24.33 -12.09 -14.09
N TYR A 43 23.07 -11.64 -14.20
CA TYR A 43 22.48 -10.61 -13.34
C TYR A 43 21.55 -11.19 -12.26
N ARG A 44 21.42 -12.52 -12.23
CA ARG A 44 20.60 -13.20 -11.23
C ARG A 44 21.30 -13.19 -9.88
N ASN A 45 20.56 -12.82 -8.83
CA ASN A 45 21.09 -12.94 -7.48
C ASN A 45 21.32 -14.45 -7.14
N PRO A 46 22.57 -14.91 -7.01
CA PRO A 46 22.84 -16.32 -6.76
C PRO A 46 22.39 -16.78 -5.36
N ASN A 47 22.23 -15.84 -4.43
CA ASN A 47 21.83 -16.08 -3.04
C ASN A 47 20.40 -15.54 -2.77
N TYR A 48 19.49 -15.72 -3.73
CA TYR A 48 18.11 -15.28 -3.54
C TYR A 48 17.43 -16.16 -2.48
N ASP A 49 17.23 -15.59 -1.32
CA ASP A 49 16.69 -16.23 -0.12
C ASP A 49 15.36 -15.57 0.34
N PHE A 50 14.84 -15.97 1.50
CA PHE A 50 13.66 -15.36 2.08
C PHE A 50 13.84 -13.89 2.40
N SER A 51 15.03 -13.43 2.80
CA SER A 51 15.27 -11.99 3.06
C SER A 51 15.09 -11.19 1.80
N ALA A 52 15.70 -11.59 0.70
CA ALA A 52 15.59 -10.95 -0.59
C ALA A 52 14.13 -10.95 -1.12
N LEU A 53 13.39 -12.06 -0.89
CA LEU A 53 11.97 -12.11 -1.27
C LEU A 53 11.14 -11.10 -0.46
N PHE A 54 11.31 -11.01 0.87
CA PHE A 54 10.60 -10.04 1.71
C PHE A 54 10.91 -8.60 1.28
N GLU A 55 12.18 -8.27 1.05
CA GLU A 55 12.61 -6.95 0.60
C GLU A 55 12.00 -6.58 -0.75
N ASN A 56 12.05 -7.49 -1.73
CA ASN A 56 11.43 -7.29 -3.04
C ASN A 56 9.92 -7.09 -2.94
N VAL A 57 9.26 -7.80 -2.02
CA VAL A 57 7.81 -7.63 -1.78
C VAL A 57 7.50 -6.30 -1.12
N VAL A 58 8.29 -5.83 -0.15
CA VAL A 58 8.14 -4.48 0.43
C VAL A 58 8.24 -3.42 -0.66
N TRP A 59 9.26 -3.53 -1.52
CA TRP A 59 9.48 -2.63 -2.64
C TRP A 59 8.31 -2.65 -3.63
N GLY A 60 7.96 -3.81 -4.18
CA GLY A 60 6.90 -3.97 -5.18
C GLY A 60 5.52 -3.58 -4.65
N ASN A 61 5.22 -3.90 -3.39
CA ASN A 61 3.98 -3.50 -2.75
C ASN A 61 3.86 -1.98 -2.66
N THR A 62 4.88 -1.29 -2.16
CA THR A 62 4.84 0.17 -2.00
C THR A 62 4.82 0.90 -3.33
N GLN A 63 5.49 0.36 -4.33
CA GLN A 63 5.60 0.96 -5.65
C GLN A 63 4.33 0.80 -6.50
N ILE A 64 3.71 -0.39 -6.47
CA ILE A 64 2.68 -0.77 -7.45
C ILE A 64 1.40 -1.26 -6.77
N PHE A 65 1.49 -2.35 -6.01
CA PHE A 65 0.30 -3.13 -5.64
C PHE A 65 -0.55 -2.46 -4.56
N LEU A 66 0.08 -1.87 -3.54
CA LEU A 66 -0.64 -1.16 -2.47
C LEU A 66 -1.28 0.15 -2.94
N PRO A 67 -0.58 1.05 -3.68
CA PRO A 67 -1.20 2.28 -4.16
C PRO A 67 -2.46 2.02 -5.00
N ILE A 68 -2.38 1.09 -5.95
CA ILE A 68 -3.53 0.71 -6.79
C ILE A 68 -4.66 0.18 -5.91
N SER A 69 -4.38 -0.81 -5.06
CA SER A 69 -5.39 -1.49 -4.25
C SER A 69 -6.06 -0.56 -3.25
N LEU A 70 -5.28 0.27 -2.55
CA LEU A 70 -5.78 1.16 -1.50
C LEU A 70 -6.63 2.30 -2.09
N VAL A 71 -6.19 2.91 -3.20
CA VAL A 71 -6.95 3.99 -3.84
C VAL A 71 -8.21 3.42 -4.51
N MET A 72 -8.14 2.24 -5.11
CA MET A 72 -9.30 1.59 -5.70
C MET A 72 -10.34 1.22 -4.62
N ILE A 73 -9.93 0.55 -3.55
CA ILE A 73 -10.85 0.12 -2.47
C ILE A 73 -11.37 1.35 -1.72
N GLY A 74 -10.50 2.26 -1.31
CA GLY A 74 -10.86 3.45 -0.53
C GLY A 74 -11.74 4.42 -1.32
N GLY A 75 -11.37 4.70 -2.56
CA GLY A 75 -12.15 5.54 -3.47
C GLY A 75 -13.52 4.95 -3.76
N TRP A 76 -13.62 3.64 -4.02
CA TRP A 76 -14.88 2.96 -4.22
C TRP A 76 -15.79 3.01 -2.97
N LEU A 77 -15.22 2.87 -1.76
CA LEU A 77 -15.97 2.98 -0.51
C LEU A 77 -16.63 4.35 -0.32
N ILE A 78 -15.99 5.41 -0.80
CA ILE A 78 -16.54 6.76 -0.77
C ILE A 78 -17.55 6.96 -1.92
N ASP A 79 -17.16 6.58 -3.15
CA ASP A 79 -17.97 6.75 -4.37
C ASP A 79 -19.32 6.03 -4.28
N ARG A 80 -19.37 4.86 -3.66
CA ARG A 80 -20.59 4.07 -3.53
C ARG A 80 -21.78 4.83 -2.94
N GLU A 81 -21.56 5.73 -2.03
CA GLU A 81 -22.65 6.50 -1.41
C GLU A 81 -23.19 7.59 -2.33
N SER A 82 -22.34 8.16 -3.17
CA SER A 82 -22.77 9.13 -4.17
C SER A 82 -23.53 8.47 -5.31
N THR A 83 -23.13 7.26 -5.70
CA THR A 83 -23.70 6.50 -6.83
C THR A 83 -25.07 5.90 -6.49
N HIS A 84 -25.29 5.47 -5.25
CA HIS A 84 -26.56 4.86 -4.85
C HIS A 84 -27.61 5.85 -4.29
N ASP A 85 -27.43 7.17 -4.48
CA ASP A 85 -28.33 8.23 -3.96
C ASP A 85 -28.61 8.14 -2.45
N THR A 86 -27.80 7.36 -1.72
CA THR A 86 -27.96 7.21 -0.27
C THR A 86 -27.59 8.47 0.49
N LEU A 87 -26.88 9.40 -0.14
CA LEU A 87 -26.59 10.73 0.42
C LEU A 87 -27.84 11.47 0.87
N LYS A 88 -28.95 11.39 0.10
CA LYS A 88 -30.23 12.02 0.46
C LYS A 88 -30.81 11.46 1.76
N ASN A 89 -30.69 10.15 1.96
CA ASN A 89 -31.18 9.47 3.17
C ASN A 89 -30.23 9.68 4.36
N ILE A 90 -28.92 9.86 4.11
CA ILE A 90 -27.94 10.14 5.16
C ILE A 90 -28.07 11.57 5.68
N MET A 91 -28.48 12.53 4.83
CA MET A 91 -28.74 13.92 5.24
C MET A 91 -29.90 14.07 6.24
N THR A 92 -30.77 13.07 6.35
CA THR A 92 -31.85 13.04 7.36
C THR A 92 -31.37 12.55 8.73
N ILE A 93 -30.17 11.96 8.82
CA ILE A 93 -29.58 11.48 10.06
C ILE A 93 -28.64 12.56 10.62
N PRO A 94 -28.63 12.86 11.93
CA PRO A 94 -27.77 13.89 12.52
C PRO A 94 -26.29 13.44 12.62
N VAL A 95 -25.69 13.06 11.49
CA VAL A 95 -24.27 12.70 11.37
C VAL A 95 -23.59 13.68 10.43
N SER A 96 -22.52 14.34 10.91
CA SER A 96 -21.77 15.27 10.07
C SER A 96 -20.95 14.52 9.01
N MET A 97 -20.90 15.04 7.78
CA MET A 97 -20.11 14.51 6.65
C MET A 97 -18.63 14.20 7.01
N PRO A 98 -17.90 15.09 7.74
CA PRO A 98 -16.54 14.79 8.14
C PRO A 98 -16.41 13.54 9.04
N LYS A 99 -17.38 13.31 9.93
CA LYS A 99 -17.37 12.10 10.78
C LYS A 99 -17.57 10.82 9.96
N MET A 100 -18.36 10.89 8.92
CA MET A 100 -18.59 9.77 8.02
C MET A 100 -17.36 9.47 7.17
N LEU A 101 -16.74 10.50 6.57
CA LEU A 101 -15.49 10.34 5.83
C LEU A 101 -14.36 9.83 6.72
N GLY A 102 -14.23 10.37 7.95
CA GLY A 102 -13.25 9.90 8.93
C GLY A 102 -13.45 8.42 9.30
N ALA A 103 -14.70 7.94 9.46
CA ALA A 103 -14.97 6.53 9.71
C ALA A 103 -14.55 5.64 8.52
N LYS A 104 -14.76 6.10 7.28
CA LYS A 104 -14.34 5.37 6.08
C LYS A 104 -12.84 5.33 5.93
N LEU A 105 -12.14 6.45 6.15
CA LEU A 105 -10.68 6.47 6.15
C LEU A 105 -10.11 5.54 7.20
N LEU A 106 -10.65 5.56 8.43
CA LEU A 106 -10.22 4.65 9.49
C LEU A 106 -10.43 3.17 9.08
N LEU A 107 -11.54 2.87 8.42
CA LEU A 107 -11.80 1.55 7.88
C LEU A 107 -10.78 1.14 6.81
N VAL A 108 -10.43 2.04 5.89
CA VAL A 108 -9.40 1.78 4.86
C VAL A 108 -8.03 1.57 5.51
N GLY A 109 -7.69 2.34 6.57
CA GLY A 109 -6.47 2.13 7.34
C GLY A 109 -6.42 0.74 8.02
N MET A 110 -7.54 0.29 8.60
CA MET A 110 -7.64 -1.09 9.13
C MET A 110 -7.48 -2.13 8.02
N LEU A 111 -8.08 -1.90 6.86
CA LEU A 111 -7.91 -2.77 5.69
C LEU A 111 -6.47 -2.78 5.20
N ALA A 112 -5.76 -1.67 5.21
CA ALA A 112 -4.34 -1.61 4.83
C ALA A 112 -3.49 -2.53 5.71
N VAL A 113 -3.72 -2.53 7.04
CA VAL A 113 -3.03 -3.45 7.96
C VAL A 113 -3.38 -4.91 7.66
N LEU A 114 -4.67 -5.23 7.43
CA LEU A 114 -5.11 -6.59 7.09
C LEU A 114 -4.53 -7.06 5.75
N LEU A 115 -4.46 -6.19 4.75
CA LEU A 115 -3.84 -6.45 3.46
C LEU A 115 -2.33 -6.66 3.60
N GLY A 116 -1.67 -5.89 4.48
CA GLY A 116 -0.25 -6.10 4.84
C GLY A 116 -0.03 -7.48 5.46
N LEU A 117 -0.84 -7.87 6.46
CA LEU A 117 -0.77 -9.20 7.07
C LEU A 117 -1.04 -10.32 6.06
N TYR A 118 -2.02 -10.13 5.18
CA TYR A 118 -2.28 -11.06 4.08
C TYR A 118 -1.07 -11.19 3.16
N SER A 119 -0.43 -10.08 2.79
CA SER A 119 0.77 -10.07 1.95
C SER A 119 1.93 -10.85 2.60
N VAL A 120 2.13 -10.73 3.92
CA VAL A 120 3.12 -11.55 4.66
C VAL A 120 2.81 -13.03 4.50
N GLY A 121 1.53 -13.43 4.69
CA GLY A 121 1.11 -14.83 4.54
C GLY A 121 1.37 -15.39 3.14
N ILE A 122 1.01 -14.64 2.10
CA ILE A 122 1.24 -15.06 0.70
C ILE A 122 2.73 -15.10 0.38
N THR A 123 3.53 -14.14 0.88
CA THR A 123 5.00 -14.14 0.69
C THR A 123 5.62 -15.40 1.29
N LEU A 124 5.20 -15.79 2.49
CA LEU A 124 5.65 -17.06 3.12
C LEU A 124 5.26 -18.26 2.28
N ILE A 125 4.00 -18.36 1.86
CA ILE A 125 3.52 -19.47 1.04
C ILE A 125 4.34 -19.55 -0.26
N THR A 126 4.56 -18.43 -0.93
CA THR A 126 5.36 -18.37 -2.16
C THR A 126 6.80 -18.84 -1.91
N GLY A 127 7.47 -18.32 -0.88
CA GLY A 127 8.84 -18.73 -0.56
C GLY A 127 8.98 -20.21 -0.21
N LEU A 128 8.00 -20.76 0.54
CA LEU A 128 7.96 -22.19 0.90
C LEU A 128 7.68 -23.08 -0.32
N THR A 129 6.77 -22.70 -1.20
CA THR A 129 6.43 -23.49 -2.41
C THR A 129 7.58 -23.55 -3.39
N VAL A 130 8.36 -22.48 -3.46
CA VAL A 130 9.56 -22.38 -4.31
C VAL A 130 10.77 -23.06 -3.67
N GLY A 131 10.74 -23.32 -2.36
CA GLY A 131 11.85 -23.94 -1.64
C GLY A 131 13.00 -22.99 -1.33
N LEU A 132 12.73 -21.71 -1.08
CA LEU A 132 13.75 -20.74 -0.68
C LEU A 132 14.36 -21.12 0.68
N SER A 133 15.67 -20.89 0.81
CA SER A 133 16.41 -21.08 2.06
C SER A 133 16.41 -19.80 2.92
N GLY A 134 16.93 -19.87 4.14
CA GLY A 134 17.18 -18.69 4.97
C GLY A 134 15.99 -18.21 5.79
N LEU A 135 14.90 -18.98 5.89
CA LEU A 135 13.76 -18.60 6.77
C LEU A 135 14.16 -18.77 8.24
N THR A 136 14.51 -17.66 8.87
CA THR A 136 14.74 -17.57 10.32
C THR A 136 13.63 -16.77 10.97
N ALA A 137 13.44 -16.91 12.29
CA ALA A 137 12.48 -16.09 13.02
C ALA A 137 12.78 -14.58 12.87
N GLU A 138 14.05 -14.21 12.84
CA GLU A 138 14.49 -12.83 12.67
C GLU A 138 14.06 -12.29 11.30
N VAL A 139 14.35 -12.99 10.20
CA VAL A 139 13.96 -12.62 8.84
C VAL A 139 12.44 -12.51 8.73
N PHE A 140 11.69 -13.44 9.31
CA PHE A 140 10.24 -13.44 9.30
C PHE A 140 9.66 -12.21 10.02
N PHE A 141 10.11 -11.94 11.26
CA PHE A 141 9.57 -10.78 12.03
C PHE A 141 10.02 -9.46 11.43
N HIS A 142 11.27 -9.35 10.98
CA HIS A 142 11.76 -8.13 10.35
C HIS A 142 11.02 -7.84 9.03
N GLY A 143 11.05 -8.77 8.08
CA GLY A 143 10.38 -8.60 6.79
C GLY A 143 8.85 -8.47 6.93
N GLY A 144 8.24 -9.28 7.80
CA GLY A 144 6.80 -9.20 8.06
C GLY A 144 6.35 -7.87 8.65
N THR A 145 7.10 -7.33 9.63
CA THR A 145 6.81 -6.00 10.19
C THR A 145 7.02 -4.90 9.16
N GLN A 146 8.05 -4.99 8.32
CA GLN A 146 8.26 -4.04 7.24
C GLN A 146 7.11 -4.03 6.23
N ILE A 147 6.59 -5.18 5.80
CA ILE A 147 5.44 -5.27 4.87
C ILE A 147 4.20 -4.61 5.48
N VAL A 148 3.88 -4.89 6.76
CA VAL A 148 2.69 -4.33 7.42
C VAL A 148 2.83 -2.83 7.63
N LEU A 149 3.99 -2.35 8.06
CA LEU A 149 4.25 -0.92 8.23
C LEU A 149 4.26 -0.19 6.88
N ALA A 150 4.84 -0.80 5.82
CA ALA A 150 4.80 -0.28 4.47
C ALA A 150 3.36 -0.13 3.95
N ALA A 151 2.48 -1.09 4.26
CA ALA A 151 1.06 -0.98 3.91
C ALA A 151 0.38 0.20 4.62
N LEU A 152 0.68 0.42 5.90
CA LEU A 152 0.13 1.53 6.67
C LEU A 152 0.67 2.89 6.19
N THR A 153 1.98 3.02 5.97
CA THR A 153 2.59 4.27 5.49
C THR A 153 2.15 4.59 4.06
N THR A 154 2.06 3.60 3.19
CA THR A 154 1.51 3.78 1.83
C THR A 154 0.04 4.22 1.88
N TYR A 155 -0.77 3.68 2.81
CA TYR A 155 -2.13 4.15 3.02
C TYR A 155 -2.17 5.65 3.38
N LEU A 156 -1.30 6.11 4.29
CA LEU A 156 -1.23 7.53 4.66
C LEU A 156 -0.89 8.42 3.46
N VAL A 157 0.04 7.97 2.62
CA VAL A 157 0.40 8.67 1.37
C VAL A 157 -0.76 8.69 0.37
N CYS A 158 -1.56 7.63 0.30
CA CYS A 158 -2.69 7.52 -0.62
C CYS A 158 -3.96 8.23 -0.12
N MET A 159 -4.04 8.68 1.15
CA MET A 159 -5.24 9.32 1.71
C MET A 159 -5.79 10.47 0.86
N PRO A 160 -5.00 11.45 0.38
CA PRO A 160 -5.51 12.53 -0.45
C PRO A 160 -6.12 12.01 -1.76
N LEU A 161 -5.48 11.02 -2.40
CA LEU A 161 -6.00 10.43 -3.63
C LEU A 161 -7.33 9.70 -3.38
N ILE A 162 -7.44 8.96 -2.29
CA ILE A 162 -8.68 8.30 -1.88
C ILE A 162 -9.80 9.32 -1.70
N LEU A 163 -9.52 10.45 -1.03
CA LEU A 163 -10.51 11.49 -0.79
C LEU A 163 -10.91 12.20 -2.07
N ILE A 164 -9.98 12.62 -2.91
CA ILE A 164 -10.25 13.35 -4.14
C ILE A 164 -11.03 12.47 -5.11
N PHE A 165 -10.51 11.32 -5.44
CA PHE A 165 -11.10 10.43 -6.45
C PHE A 165 -12.34 9.68 -5.96
N GLY A 166 -12.47 9.48 -4.66
CA GLY A 166 -13.69 8.89 -4.08
C GLY A 166 -14.90 9.81 -4.09
N GLN A 167 -14.72 11.13 -4.18
CA GLN A 167 -15.83 12.09 -4.24
C GLN A 167 -16.37 12.29 -5.66
N ILE A 168 -15.65 11.89 -6.67
CA ILE A 168 -16.02 12.02 -8.09
C ILE A 168 -16.55 10.67 -8.59
N ARG A 169 -17.79 10.63 -9.08
CA ARG A 169 -18.44 9.38 -9.51
C ARG A 169 -17.61 8.60 -10.51
N GLY A 170 -17.30 7.35 -10.20
CA GLY A 170 -16.53 6.45 -11.04
C GLY A 170 -15.04 6.78 -11.19
N ALA A 171 -14.56 7.87 -10.61
CA ALA A 171 -13.17 8.31 -10.79
C ALA A 171 -12.15 7.48 -9.99
N TYR A 172 -12.58 6.64 -9.05
CA TYR A 172 -11.69 5.81 -8.24
C TYR A 172 -10.79 4.89 -9.08
N LEU A 173 -11.26 4.45 -10.26
CA LEU A 173 -10.44 3.69 -11.22
C LEU A 173 -9.31 4.56 -11.79
N GLY A 174 -9.62 5.77 -12.25
CA GLY A 174 -8.61 6.73 -12.70
C GLY A 174 -7.64 7.12 -11.59
N GLY A 175 -8.15 7.30 -10.37
CA GLY A 175 -7.35 7.55 -9.18
C GLY A 175 -6.37 6.42 -8.86
N SER A 176 -6.77 5.15 -9.02
CA SER A 176 -5.89 4.00 -8.82
C SER A 176 -4.77 3.91 -9.87
N ILE A 177 -5.07 4.27 -11.12
CA ILE A 177 -4.07 4.37 -12.19
C ILE A 177 -3.08 5.51 -11.88
N LEU A 178 -3.57 6.67 -11.44
CA LEU A 178 -2.70 7.77 -11.04
C LEU A 178 -1.81 7.36 -9.85
N ALA A 179 -2.37 6.66 -8.86
CA ALA A 179 -1.61 6.16 -7.72
C ALA A 179 -0.50 5.20 -8.13
N PHE A 180 -0.74 4.35 -9.14
CA PHE A 180 0.30 3.52 -9.76
C PHE A 180 1.43 4.38 -10.34
N PHE A 181 1.11 5.37 -11.17
CA PHE A 181 2.15 6.22 -11.76
C PHE A 181 2.93 7.01 -10.71
N LEU A 182 2.26 7.49 -9.67
CA LEU A 182 2.93 8.18 -8.56
C LEU A 182 3.82 7.22 -7.76
N GLY A 183 3.36 6.01 -7.44
CA GLY A 183 4.19 5.01 -6.78
C GLY A 183 5.41 4.62 -7.63
N TYR A 184 5.19 4.37 -8.91
CA TYR A 184 6.26 4.00 -9.84
C TYR A 184 7.27 5.14 -10.05
N SER A 185 6.84 6.39 -10.01
CA SER A 185 7.71 7.55 -10.23
C SER A 185 8.78 7.76 -9.15
N MET A 186 8.71 7.05 -8.00
CA MET A 186 9.79 7.09 -7.01
C MET A 186 11.14 6.63 -7.59
N LEU A 187 11.13 5.82 -8.67
CA LEU A 187 12.35 5.41 -9.37
C LEU A 187 13.13 6.58 -10.01
N PHE A 188 12.46 7.71 -10.28
CA PHE A 188 13.11 8.89 -10.85
C PHE A 188 13.78 9.76 -9.79
N PHE A 189 13.41 9.61 -8.53
CA PHE A 189 13.96 10.37 -7.41
C PHE A 189 15.10 9.60 -6.75
N LYS A 190 16.24 9.48 -7.46
CA LYS A 190 17.34 8.58 -7.07
C LYS A 190 18.28 9.15 -6.00
N SER A 191 18.21 10.45 -5.66
CA SER A 191 19.20 11.03 -4.76
C SER A 191 18.73 12.30 -4.05
N GLY A 192 19.31 12.53 -2.89
CA GLY A 192 19.23 13.80 -2.17
C GLY A 192 17.92 14.01 -1.40
N ILE A 193 17.66 15.27 -1.13
CA ILE A 193 16.51 15.75 -0.35
C ILE A 193 15.18 15.34 -1.02
N LEU A 194 15.12 15.34 -2.36
CA LEU A 194 13.92 14.98 -3.11
C LEU A 194 13.50 13.52 -2.87
N ALA A 195 14.43 12.58 -2.84
CA ALA A 195 14.15 11.19 -2.54
C ALA A 195 13.60 11.01 -1.11
N SER A 196 14.06 11.82 -0.16
CA SER A 196 13.58 11.76 1.23
C SER A 196 12.22 12.42 1.43
N ILE A 197 11.86 13.44 0.63
CA ILE A 197 10.58 14.17 0.75
C ILE A 197 9.50 13.54 -0.12
N TYR A 198 9.85 12.84 -1.20
CA TYR A 198 8.86 12.23 -2.08
C TYR A 198 8.00 11.22 -1.30
N PRO A 199 6.65 11.32 -1.31
CA PRO A 199 5.81 10.61 -0.36
C PRO A 199 5.97 9.09 -0.34
N PHE A 200 6.10 8.44 -1.51
CA PHE A 200 6.25 6.99 -1.59
C PHE A 200 7.63 6.50 -1.16
N SER A 201 8.70 7.19 -1.51
CA SER A 201 10.04 6.87 -0.99
C SER A 201 10.15 7.21 0.50
N ALA A 202 9.53 8.31 0.94
CA ALA A 202 9.44 8.66 2.36
C ALA A 202 8.73 7.56 3.17
N ALA A 203 7.67 6.94 2.62
CA ALA A 203 7.00 5.81 3.26
C ALA A 203 7.94 4.63 3.49
N LEU A 204 8.82 4.30 2.54
CA LEU A 204 9.84 3.24 2.67
C LEU A 204 10.92 3.60 3.68
N ILE A 205 11.41 4.86 3.66
CA ILE A 205 12.41 5.34 4.63
C ILE A 205 11.89 5.24 6.06
N LEU A 206 10.62 5.58 6.31
CA LEU A 206 10.00 5.49 7.64
C LEU A 206 9.90 4.06 8.16
N VAL A 207 9.84 3.08 7.27
CA VAL A 207 9.81 1.66 7.62
C VAL A 207 11.23 1.08 7.81
N GLY A 208 12.26 1.89 7.60
CA GLY A 208 13.66 1.46 7.69
C GLY A 208 14.08 0.58 6.51
N PHE A 209 13.45 0.74 5.35
CA PHE A 209 13.82 0.01 4.14
C PHE A 209 15.04 0.64 3.47
N ASP A 210 16.05 -0.18 3.15
CA ASP A 210 17.22 0.28 2.42
C ASP A 210 16.93 0.32 0.92
N MET A 211 16.88 1.54 0.37
CA MET A 211 16.61 1.77 -1.05
C MET A 211 17.88 1.77 -1.91
N SER A 212 19.07 1.62 -1.32
CA SER A 212 20.34 1.77 -2.02
C SER A 212 20.48 0.78 -3.18
N GLU A 213 20.05 -0.46 -3.01
CA GLU A 213 20.10 -1.48 -4.04
C GLU A 213 19.10 -1.25 -5.18
N TYR A 214 17.92 -0.70 -4.87
CA TYR A 214 16.80 -0.56 -5.82
C TYR A 214 16.82 0.76 -6.59
N ALA A 215 17.20 1.84 -5.93
CA ALA A 215 17.21 3.17 -6.53
C ALA A 215 18.62 3.64 -6.94
N GLY A 216 19.65 2.87 -6.62
CA GLY A 216 21.05 3.26 -6.88
C GLY A 216 21.45 4.54 -6.10
N THR A 217 20.85 4.77 -4.95
CA THR A 217 21.08 5.96 -4.15
C THR A 217 22.09 5.66 -3.04
N THR A 218 23.18 6.41 -3.02
CA THR A 218 24.16 6.38 -1.91
C THR A 218 23.82 7.38 -0.80
N THR A 219 22.59 7.87 -0.75
CA THR A 219 22.23 8.97 0.14
C THR A 219 21.80 8.48 1.52
N SER A 220 22.40 9.08 2.53
CA SER A 220 21.90 9.09 3.90
C SER A 220 20.44 9.57 3.90
N SER A 221 19.51 8.61 3.98
CA SER A 221 18.09 8.90 4.18
C SER A 221 17.92 9.65 5.49
N THR A 222 17.32 10.84 5.45
CA THR A 222 17.02 11.59 6.67
C THR A 222 15.59 11.28 7.10
N PRO A 223 15.39 10.50 8.18
CA PRO A 223 14.05 10.11 8.64
C PRO A 223 13.14 11.31 8.94
N LEU A 224 13.73 12.44 9.37
CA LEU A 224 13.00 13.69 9.60
C LEU A 224 12.34 14.24 8.34
N LEU A 225 13.03 14.22 7.20
CA LEU A 225 12.45 14.67 5.93
C LEU A 225 11.35 13.71 5.44
N ALA A 226 11.50 12.43 5.71
CA ALA A 226 10.48 11.44 5.38
C ALA A 226 9.18 11.65 6.21
N VAL A 227 9.29 12.00 7.48
CA VAL A 227 8.13 12.40 8.31
C VAL A 227 7.43 13.61 7.71
N ILE A 228 8.19 14.61 7.22
CA ILE A 228 7.61 15.79 6.56
C ILE A 228 6.89 15.36 5.26
N GLY A 229 7.53 14.53 4.42
CA GLY A 229 6.96 14.06 3.16
C GLY A 229 5.61 13.34 3.33
N VAL A 230 5.52 12.42 4.28
CA VAL A 230 4.26 11.73 4.60
C VAL A 230 3.29 12.67 5.33
N GLY A 231 3.80 13.53 6.23
CA GLY A 231 3.00 14.50 6.99
C GLY A 231 2.24 15.48 6.09
N ILE A 232 2.86 15.96 5.02
CA ILE A 232 2.20 16.84 4.04
C ILE A 232 0.96 16.14 3.45
N MET A 233 1.04 14.84 3.16
CA MET A 233 -0.09 14.09 2.60
C MET A 233 -1.23 13.86 3.60
N VAL A 234 -0.93 13.78 4.90
CA VAL A 234 -1.94 13.59 5.96
C VAL A 234 -2.63 14.91 6.33
N LEU A 235 -1.92 16.03 6.21
CA LEU A 235 -2.44 17.35 6.56
C LEU A 235 -3.27 18.00 5.43
N TRP A 236 -3.22 17.42 4.23
CA TRP A 236 -3.99 17.85 3.07
C TRP A 236 -5.37 17.22 3.07
#